data_02176921c08185a08af09ce7be54a36a
#
_entry.id   02176921c08185a08af09ce7be54a36a
#
_cell.length_a   1.000
_cell.length_b   1.000
_cell.length_c   1.000
_cell.angle_alpha   90.00
_cell.angle_beta   90.00
_cell.angle_gamma   90.00
#
_symmetry.space_group_name_H-M   'P 1'
#
loop_
_entity.id
_entity.type
_entity.pdbx_description
1 polymer ?
#
loop_
_entity_poly.entity_id
_entity_poly.type
_entity_poly.pdbx_seq_one_letter_code
_entity_poly.pdbx_strand_id
1 'polypeptide(L)'
;FEELNIPLTTVATDIINNEKIECNSGDIINAIKASIAIPGVLSPTYVNETLCVDGGLIDPVPLESAIKMGADYTIAVNLYGLESSEKKDEKYNIIDIIDRSTKIVLNNITHLSFKLNKPDLLIEPPIDQFRGWDFHKAKELIDIGYEEGKKSLVESELFT
;
A
#
# COMPACT_ATOMS: atom_id res chain seq x y z
N PHE A 1 19.29 -1.86 4.72
CA PHE A 1 19.03 -0.61 3.99
C PHE A 1 20.31 -0.04 3.39
N GLU A 2 21.40 0.06 4.14
CA GLU A 2 22.65 0.73 3.76
C GLU A 2 23.38 0.05 2.58
N GLU A 3 23.10 -1.23 2.34
CA GLU A 3 23.68 -2.01 1.23
C GLU A 3 22.85 -1.96 -0.05
N LEU A 4 21.70 -1.28 -0.03
CA LEU A 4 20.81 -1.20 -1.20
C LEU A 4 21.35 -0.19 -2.23
N ASN A 5 21.33 -0.59 -3.50
CA ASN A 5 21.70 0.29 -4.61
C ASN A 5 20.66 1.41 -4.87
N ILE A 6 19.43 1.20 -4.46
CA ILE A 6 18.33 2.15 -4.58
C ILE A 6 17.82 2.44 -3.18
N PRO A 7 17.70 3.71 -2.76
CA PRO A 7 17.13 4.06 -1.48
C PRO A 7 15.74 3.45 -1.27
N LEU A 8 15.50 2.89 -0.10
CA LEU A 8 14.24 2.30 0.28
C LEU A 8 13.77 2.87 1.62
N THR A 9 12.50 3.19 1.72
CA THR A 9 11.82 3.45 2.98
C THR A 9 10.60 2.55 3.08
N THR A 10 10.42 1.87 4.21
CA THR A 10 9.18 1.16 4.52
C THR A 10 8.41 1.94 5.58
N VAL A 11 7.08 1.85 5.52
CA VAL A 11 6.21 2.52 6.49
C VAL A 11 5.54 1.48 7.37
N ALA A 12 5.50 1.75 8.67
CA ALA A 12 4.76 0.98 9.67
C ALA A 12 3.95 1.94 10.55
N THR A 13 3.00 1.41 11.30
CA THR A 13 2.16 2.16 12.24
C THR A 13 2.54 1.79 13.67
N ASP A 14 2.96 2.76 14.49
CA ASP A 14 3.01 2.61 15.94
C ASP A 14 1.58 2.52 16.46
N ILE A 15 1.19 1.33 16.91
CA ILE A 15 -0.18 1.07 17.38
C ILE A 15 -0.45 1.65 18.77
N ILE A 16 0.58 2.02 19.51
CA ILE A 16 0.46 2.57 20.86
C ILE A 16 0.30 4.09 20.82
N ASN A 17 1.15 4.78 20.04
CA ASN A 17 1.19 6.24 20.00
C ASN A 17 0.40 6.81 18.80
N ASN A 18 -0.10 5.94 17.90
CA ASN A 18 -0.79 6.34 16.67
C ASN A 18 0.08 7.22 15.77
N GLU A 19 1.34 6.81 15.55
CA GLU A 19 2.32 7.54 14.77
C GLU A 19 2.79 6.73 13.57
N LYS A 20 3.17 7.45 12.50
CA LYS A 20 3.82 6.86 11.32
C LYS A 20 5.29 6.62 11.62
N ILE A 21 5.76 5.39 11.43
CA ILE A 21 7.17 5.00 11.54
C ILE A 21 7.72 4.79 10.13
N GLU A 22 8.70 5.60 9.76
CA GLU A 22 9.46 5.46 8.52
C GLU A 22 10.79 4.75 8.80
N CYS A 23 10.96 3.55 8.22
CA CYS A 23 12.17 2.75 8.37
C CYS A 23 13.01 2.84 7.11
N ASN A 24 14.19 3.42 7.20
CA ASN A 24 15.15 3.60 6.10
C ASN A 24 16.59 3.21 6.47
N SER A 25 16.79 2.63 7.65
CA SER A 25 18.08 2.19 8.15
C SER A 25 17.96 0.95 9.03
N GLY A 26 19.07 0.24 9.26
CA GLY A 26 19.17 -0.93 10.14
C GLY A 26 18.62 -2.22 9.51
N ASP A 27 17.92 -3.04 10.28
CA ASP A 27 17.44 -4.36 9.83
C ASP A 27 16.23 -4.23 8.89
N ILE A 28 16.50 -4.38 7.60
CA ILE A 28 15.48 -4.34 6.53
C ILE A 28 14.42 -5.44 6.68
N ILE A 29 14.79 -6.63 7.15
CA ILE A 29 13.85 -7.74 7.30
C ILE A 29 12.83 -7.42 8.40
N ASN A 30 13.31 -6.84 9.49
CA ASN A 30 12.42 -6.43 10.59
C ASN A 30 11.51 -5.27 10.17
N ALA A 31 12.03 -4.32 9.42
CA ALA A 31 11.25 -3.19 8.87
C ALA A 31 10.16 -3.67 7.90
N ILE A 32 10.48 -4.62 7.00
CA ILE A 32 9.49 -5.23 6.10
C ILE A 32 8.42 -5.99 6.88
N LYS A 33 8.82 -6.79 7.90
CA LYS A 33 7.85 -7.51 8.74
C LYS A 33 6.87 -6.57 9.44
N ALA A 34 7.34 -5.42 9.92
CA ALA A 34 6.48 -4.41 10.52
C ALA A 34 5.52 -3.79 9.50
N SER A 35 6.05 -3.45 8.31
CA SER A 35 5.29 -2.81 7.23
C SER A 35 4.15 -3.68 6.67
N ILE A 36 4.28 -5.01 6.74
CA ILE A 36 3.28 -5.97 6.25
C ILE A 36 2.48 -6.64 7.38
N ALA A 37 2.61 -6.20 8.63
CA ALA A 37 1.96 -6.80 9.79
C ALA A 37 0.46 -6.47 9.84
N ILE A 38 -0.31 -6.99 8.88
CA ILE A 38 -1.76 -6.77 8.73
C ILE A 38 -2.49 -7.25 9.99
N PRO A 39 -3.23 -6.38 10.69
CA PRO A 39 -3.96 -6.76 11.89
C PRO A 39 -4.95 -7.91 11.66
N GLY A 40 -4.90 -8.90 12.54
CA GLY A 40 -5.72 -10.12 12.44
C GLY A 40 -5.22 -11.17 11.45
N VAL A 41 -4.19 -10.88 10.65
CA VAL A 41 -3.57 -11.81 9.70
C VAL A 41 -2.14 -12.16 10.10
N LEU A 42 -1.35 -11.15 10.43
CA LEU A 42 0.06 -11.30 10.83
C LEU A 42 0.28 -10.71 12.23
N SER A 43 1.31 -11.24 12.92
CA SER A 43 1.67 -10.75 14.25
C SER A 43 2.33 -9.37 14.16
N PRO A 44 2.02 -8.46 15.09
CA PRO A 44 2.76 -7.20 15.24
C PRO A 44 4.26 -7.44 15.43
N THR A 45 5.07 -6.49 15.01
CA THR A 45 6.54 -6.57 15.06
C THR A 45 7.10 -5.37 15.79
N TYR A 46 8.17 -5.57 16.56
CA TYR A 46 8.86 -4.45 17.21
C TYR A 46 9.92 -3.85 16.27
N VAL A 47 9.89 -2.53 16.12
CA VAL A 47 10.93 -1.73 15.47
C VAL A 47 11.45 -0.73 16.50
N ASN A 48 12.73 -0.83 16.87
CA ASN A 48 13.35 0.05 17.89
C ASN A 48 12.48 0.20 19.16
N GLU A 49 12.07 -0.92 19.75
CA GLU A 49 11.20 -1.00 20.95
C GLU A 49 9.75 -0.53 20.74
N THR A 50 9.38 -0.03 19.57
CA THR A 50 8.03 0.40 19.21
C THR A 50 7.24 -0.76 18.64
N LEU A 51 6.05 -1.04 19.17
CA LEU A 51 5.14 -2.07 18.67
C LEU A 51 4.44 -1.57 17.40
N CYS A 52 4.80 -2.19 16.27
CA CYS A 52 4.32 -1.79 14.96
C CYS A 52 3.37 -2.80 14.32
N VAL A 53 2.44 -2.28 13.56
CA VAL A 53 1.56 -3.00 12.63
C VAL A 53 1.69 -2.39 11.22
N ASP A 54 0.95 -2.93 10.26
CA ASP A 54 0.95 -2.52 8.85
C ASP A 54 0.87 -1.00 8.67
N GLY A 55 1.76 -0.47 7.83
CA GLY A 55 1.84 0.96 7.54
C GLY A 55 0.61 1.50 6.80
N GLY A 56 -0.12 0.65 6.09
CA GLY A 56 -1.34 1.03 5.39
C GLY A 56 -2.42 1.62 6.30
N LEU A 57 -2.41 1.31 7.61
CA LEU A 57 -3.37 1.90 8.54
C LEU A 57 -3.23 3.40 8.70
N ILE A 58 -2.04 3.96 8.45
CA ILE A 58 -1.77 5.39 8.61
C ILE A 58 -1.40 6.07 7.28
N ASP A 59 -0.70 5.37 6.38
CA ASP A 59 -0.26 5.91 5.10
C ASP A 59 -0.18 4.79 4.04
N PRO A 60 -1.34 4.43 3.41
CA PRO A 60 -1.41 3.29 2.48
C PRO A 60 -0.56 3.45 1.24
N VAL A 61 -0.37 4.69 0.77
CA VAL A 61 0.48 5.05 -0.38
C VAL A 61 1.37 6.22 0.04
N PRO A 62 2.57 5.95 0.58
CA PRO A 62 3.41 6.93 1.28
C PRO A 62 4.14 7.90 0.33
N LEU A 63 3.38 8.68 -0.42
CA LEU A 63 3.88 9.62 -1.41
C LEU A 63 4.76 10.71 -0.79
N GLU A 64 4.37 11.21 0.39
CA GLU A 64 5.16 12.22 1.11
C GLU A 64 6.56 11.70 1.47
N SER A 65 6.67 10.42 1.82
CA SER A 65 7.96 9.78 2.12
C SER A 65 8.87 9.77 0.89
N ALA A 66 8.34 9.45 -0.29
CA ALA A 66 9.09 9.49 -1.54
C ALA A 66 9.57 10.92 -1.89
N ILE A 67 8.71 11.92 -1.71
CA ILE A 67 9.05 13.34 -1.92
C ILE A 67 10.17 13.77 -0.95
N LYS A 68 10.08 13.40 0.33
CA LYS A 68 11.13 13.68 1.33
C LYS A 68 12.46 13.00 1.01
N MET A 69 12.44 11.88 0.33
CA MET A 69 13.64 11.20 -0.17
C MET A 69 14.26 11.88 -1.38
N GLY A 70 13.66 12.95 -1.91
CA GLY A 70 14.19 13.77 -3.01
C GLY A 70 13.70 13.32 -4.40
N ALA A 71 12.54 12.68 -4.50
CA ALA A 71 11.98 12.33 -5.79
C ALA A 71 11.53 13.57 -6.56
N ASP A 72 12.05 13.76 -7.76
CA ASP A 72 11.64 14.83 -8.72
C ASP A 72 10.38 14.45 -9.50
N TYR A 73 10.09 13.15 -9.59
CA TYR A 73 8.92 12.57 -10.22
C TYR A 73 8.40 11.40 -9.40
N THR A 74 7.11 11.36 -9.19
CA THR A 74 6.47 10.38 -8.31
C THR A 74 5.51 9.48 -9.07
N ILE A 75 5.68 8.17 -8.91
CA ILE A 75 4.75 7.15 -9.41
C ILE A 75 4.12 6.48 -8.19
N ALA A 76 2.81 6.62 -8.06
CA ALA A 76 2.05 5.97 -7.00
C ALA A 76 1.26 4.78 -7.55
N VAL A 77 1.31 3.65 -6.82
CA VAL A 77 0.47 2.48 -7.11
C VAL A 77 -0.55 2.35 -5.99
N ASN A 78 -1.83 2.60 -6.31
CA ASN A 78 -2.93 2.47 -5.36
C ASN A 78 -3.65 1.14 -5.57
N LEU A 79 -3.57 0.25 -4.59
CA LEU A 79 -4.23 -1.06 -4.61
C LEU A 79 -5.63 -1.03 -3.98
N TYR A 80 -6.07 0.13 -3.48
CA TYR A 80 -7.34 0.31 -2.78
C TYR A 80 -8.38 1.07 -3.62
N GLY A 81 -8.14 1.26 -4.91
CA GLY A 81 -9.13 1.80 -5.85
C GLY A 81 -10.40 0.94 -5.79
N LEU A 82 -11.53 1.56 -5.42
CA LEU A 82 -12.81 0.87 -5.36
C LEU A 82 -13.54 1.09 -6.69
N GLU A 83 -13.52 0.10 -7.57
CA GLU A 83 -14.54 0.03 -8.59
C GLU A 83 -15.86 -0.43 -7.96
N SER A 84 -16.93 0.26 -8.26
CA SER A 84 -18.28 -0.11 -7.82
C SER A 84 -18.74 -1.36 -8.59
N SER A 85 -18.25 -2.54 -8.22
CA SER A 85 -18.82 -3.78 -8.71
C SER A 85 -20.19 -3.96 -8.04
N GLU A 86 -21.28 -3.81 -8.81
CA GLU A 86 -22.62 -4.14 -8.39
C GLU A 86 -22.79 -5.66 -8.21
N LYS A 87 -22.19 -6.21 -7.17
CA LYS A 87 -22.51 -7.58 -6.73
C LYS A 87 -23.66 -7.53 -5.75
N LYS A 88 -24.88 -7.37 -6.28
CA LYS A 88 -26.11 -7.19 -5.50
C LYS A 88 -26.57 -8.42 -4.71
N ASP A 89 -26.01 -9.62 -4.95
CA ASP A 89 -26.54 -10.89 -4.39
C ASP A 89 -25.52 -11.70 -3.56
N GLU A 90 -24.37 -11.15 -3.17
CA GLU A 90 -23.41 -11.89 -2.33
C GLU A 90 -23.80 -11.80 -0.83
N LYS A 91 -23.88 -12.96 -0.19
CA LYS A 91 -23.97 -13.03 1.29
C LYS A 91 -22.57 -12.76 1.87
N TYR A 92 -22.38 -11.60 2.48
CA TYR A 92 -21.16 -11.25 3.19
C TYR A 92 -21.14 -11.90 4.58
N ASN A 93 -20.05 -12.59 4.89
CA ASN A 93 -19.76 -13.00 6.26
C ASN A 93 -19.04 -11.87 7.01
N ILE A 94 -18.80 -12.03 8.32
CA ILE A 94 -18.19 -10.99 9.14
C ILE A 94 -16.79 -10.62 8.68
N ILE A 95 -16.01 -11.58 8.17
CA ILE A 95 -14.64 -11.37 7.67
C ILE A 95 -14.68 -10.53 6.39
N ASP A 96 -15.62 -10.82 5.49
CA ASP A 96 -15.82 -10.05 4.25
C ASP A 96 -16.19 -8.58 4.57
N ILE A 97 -17.02 -8.38 5.59
CA ILE A 97 -17.41 -7.02 6.04
C ILE A 97 -16.21 -6.28 6.61
N ILE A 98 -15.39 -6.92 7.44
CA ILE A 98 -14.18 -6.31 8.02
C ILE A 98 -13.19 -5.95 6.90
N ASP A 99 -12.88 -6.87 5.98
CA ASP A 99 -11.98 -6.63 4.85
C ASP A 99 -12.44 -5.44 4.01
N ARG A 100 -13.73 -5.44 3.61
CA ARG A 100 -14.30 -4.35 2.81
C ARG A 100 -14.32 -3.03 3.55
N SER A 101 -14.63 -3.03 4.84
CA SER A 101 -14.61 -1.82 5.67
C SER A 101 -13.20 -1.25 5.77
N THR A 102 -12.20 -2.12 5.96
CA THR A 102 -10.80 -1.72 5.98
C THR A 102 -10.38 -1.10 4.65
N LYS A 103 -10.69 -1.73 3.51
CA LYS A 103 -10.42 -1.18 2.17
C LYS A 103 -11.05 0.19 1.97
N ILE A 104 -12.29 0.41 2.42
CA ILE A 104 -12.96 1.71 2.35
C ILE A 104 -12.19 2.78 3.13
N VAL A 105 -11.74 2.45 4.34
CA VAL A 105 -10.97 3.39 5.17
C VAL A 105 -9.62 3.71 4.51
N LEU A 106 -8.88 2.69 4.07
CA LEU A 106 -7.57 2.87 3.41
C LEU A 106 -7.70 3.69 2.12
N ASN A 107 -8.73 3.43 1.31
CA ASN A 107 -9.00 4.22 0.12
C ASN A 107 -9.29 5.70 0.46
N ASN A 108 -10.08 5.97 1.50
CA ASN A 108 -10.34 7.36 1.93
C ASN A 108 -9.06 8.05 2.42
N ILE A 109 -8.21 7.37 3.18
CA ILE A 109 -6.91 7.90 3.63
C ILE A 109 -6.04 8.25 2.42
N THR A 110 -5.94 7.33 1.44
CA THR A 110 -5.18 7.54 0.20
C THR A 110 -5.70 8.76 -0.58
N HIS A 111 -7.01 8.88 -0.76
CA HIS A 111 -7.61 10.02 -1.43
C HIS A 111 -7.35 11.36 -0.71
N LEU A 112 -7.36 11.35 0.62
CA LEU A 112 -7.03 12.54 1.41
C LEU A 112 -5.55 12.91 1.27
N SER A 113 -4.65 11.92 1.30
CA SER A 113 -3.21 12.11 1.08
C SER A 113 -2.95 12.71 -0.32
N PHE A 114 -3.61 12.21 -1.37
CA PHE A 114 -3.45 12.71 -2.73
C PHE A 114 -4.03 14.10 -2.96
N LYS A 115 -4.94 14.58 -2.11
CA LYS A 115 -5.35 15.99 -2.12
C LYS A 115 -4.28 16.94 -1.60
N LEU A 116 -3.41 16.45 -0.72
CA LEU A 116 -2.29 17.23 -0.17
C LEU A 116 -1.08 17.17 -1.11
N ASN A 117 -0.75 15.97 -1.60
CA ASN A 117 0.35 15.72 -2.51
C ASN A 117 -0.14 14.83 -3.64
N LYS A 118 -0.32 15.41 -4.83
CA LYS A 118 -0.76 14.65 -6.01
C LYS A 118 0.44 13.93 -6.63
N PRO A 119 0.38 12.61 -6.89
CA PRO A 119 1.42 11.93 -7.65
C PRO A 119 1.45 12.42 -9.10
N ASP A 120 2.63 12.39 -9.72
CA ASP A 120 2.78 12.72 -11.15
C ASP A 120 2.15 11.65 -12.03
N LEU A 121 2.27 10.38 -11.64
CA LEU A 121 1.59 9.25 -12.26
C LEU A 121 0.90 8.40 -11.20
N LEU A 122 -0.39 8.13 -11.37
CA LEU A 122 -1.17 7.22 -10.54
C LEU A 122 -1.51 5.96 -11.35
N ILE A 123 -1.22 4.80 -10.77
CA ILE A 123 -1.55 3.49 -11.31
C ILE A 123 -2.53 2.81 -10.36
N GLU A 124 -3.71 2.44 -10.85
CA GLU A 124 -4.76 1.79 -10.07
C GLU A 124 -5.19 0.48 -10.74
N PRO A 125 -4.49 -0.65 -10.46
CA PRO A 125 -4.85 -1.94 -11.02
C PRO A 125 -6.27 -2.36 -10.58
N PRO A 126 -7.10 -2.90 -11.48
CA PRO A 126 -8.46 -3.35 -11.17
C PRO A 126 -8.44 -4.68 -10.42
N ILE A 127 -8.14 -4.64 -9.14
CA ILE A 127 -7.95 -5.82 -8.28
C ILE A 127 -8.94 -5.91 -7.10
N ASP A 128 -10.02 -5.16 -7.13
CA ASP A 128 -11.05 -5.10 -6.07
C ASP A 128 -11.73 -6.46 -5.79
N GLN A 129 -11.77 -7.36 -6.78
CA GLN A 129 -12.29 -8.73 -6.65
C GLN A 129 -11.36 -9.66 -5.85
N PHE A 130 -10.10 -9.27 -5.59
CA PHE A 130 -9.15 -10.07 -4.82
C PHE A 130 -9.14 -9.67 -3.35
N ARG A 131 -8.84 -10.66 -2.50
CA ARG A 131 -8.62 -10.45 -1.06
C ARG A 131 -7.13 -10.34 -0.76
N GLY A 132 -6.75 -9.61 0.29
CA GLY A 132 -5.35 -9.45 0.70
C GLY A 132 -4.60 -10.75 0.99
N TRP A 133 -5.29 -11.88 1.15
CA TRP A 133 -4.73 -13.22 1.39
C TRP A 133 -4.85 -14.20 0.22
N ASP A 134 -5.26 -13.74 -0.98
CA ASP A 134 -5.35 -14.59 -2.19
C ASP A 134 -3.98 -14.88 -2.81
N PHE A 135 -2.98 -15.25 -2.00
CA PHE A 135 -1.61 -15.53 -2.45
C PHE A 135 -1.53 -16.60 -3.54
N HIS A 136 -2.48 -17.52 -3.59
CA HIS A 136 -2.57 -18.54 -4.64
C HIS A 136 -2.88 -17.96 -6.01
N LYS A 137 -3.37 -16.72 -6.10
CA LYS A 137 -3.64 -15.96 -7.32
C LYS A 137 -2.53 -14.99 -7.70
N ALA A 138 -1.34 -15.11 -7.10
CA ALA A 138 -0.24 -14.19 -7.31
C ALA A 138 0.11 -13.96 -8.78
N LYS A 139 0.09 -15.02 -9.62
CA LYS A 139 0.36 -14.90 -11.05
C LYS A 139 -0.65 -13.99 -11.75
N GLU A 140 -1.95 -14.18 -11.50
CA GLU A 140 -3.02 -13.36 -12.07
C GLU A 140 -2.89 -11.89 -11.64
N LEU A 141 -2.59 -11.65 -10.35
CA LEU A 141 -2.36 -10.31 -9.82
C LEU A 141 -1.13 -9.63 -10.46
N ILE A 142 -0.05 -10.38 -10.69
CA ILE A 142 1.15 -9.88 -11.38
C ILE A 142 0.80 -9.48 -12.82
N ASP A 143 0.07 -10.32 -13.55
CA ASP A 143 -0.32 -10.05 -14.94
C ASP A 143 -1.20 -8.78 -15.02
N ILE A 144 -2.20 -8.64 -14.14
CA ILE A 144 -3.06 -7.45 -14.06
C ILE A 144 -2.22 -6.19 -13.76
N GLY A 145 -1.36 -6.24 -12.74
CA GLY A 145 -0.51 -5.12 -12.35
C GLY A 145 0.47 -4.70 -13.46
N TYR A 146 1.03 -5.69 -14.19
CA TYR A 146 1.92 -5.44 -15.31
C TYR A 146 1.20 -4.74 -16.47
N GLU A 147 0.03 -5.22 -16.88
CA GLU A 147 -0.71 -4.61 -17.99
C GLU A 147 -1.20 -3.20 -17.64
N GLU A 148 -1.71 -2.97 -16.43
CA GLU A 148 -2.13 -1.63 -16.02
C GLU A 148 -0.95 -0.68 -15.88
N GLY A 149 0.16 -1.12 -15.30
CA GLY A 149 1.38 -0.31 -15.20
C GLY A 149 1.93 0.07 -16.57
N LYS A 150 1.99 -0.89 -17.51
CA LYS A 150 2.43 -0.65 -18.89
C LYS A 150 1.53 0.35 -19.61
N LYS A 151 0.21 0.20 -19.50
CA LYS A 151 -0.77 1.11 -20.10
C LYS A 151 -0.58 2.53 -19.55
N SER A 152 -0.55 2.69 -18.22
CA SER A 152 -0.40 3.99 -17.56
C SER A 152 0.91 4.69 -17.94
N LEU A 153 2.01 3.95 -18.07
CA LEU A 153 3.31 4.48 -18.47
C LEU A 153 3.31 4.97 -19.94
N VAL A 154 2.65 4.24 -20.84
CA VAL A 154 2.51 4.65 -22.25
C VAL A 154 1.63 5.90 -22.37
N GLU A 155 0.52 5.96 -21.65
CA GLU A 155 -0.39 7.11 -21.65
C GLU A 155 0.23 8.36 -21.00
N SER A 156 1.19 8.22 -20.11
CA SER A 156 1.87 9.33 -19.43
C SER A 156 2.91 10.06 -20.29
N GLU A 157 3.25 9.54 -21.50
CA GLU A 157 4.31 10.06 -22.36
C GLU A 157 5.69 10.17 -21.70
N LEU A 158 5.91 9.48 -20.58
CA LEU A 158 7.13 9.56 -19.77
C LEU A 158 8.40 9.07 -20.53
N PHE A 159 8.23 8.32 -21.62
CA PHE A 159 9.30 7.73 -22.41
C PHE A 159 9.23 8.13 -23.90
N THR A 160 8.46 9.15 -24.24
CA THR A 160 8.48 9.79 -25.56
C THR A 160 9.32 11.04 -25.52
#